data_d1e7dd3f51679cec40ab5628cdd4acfa
#
_entry.id   d1e7dd3f51679cec40ab5628cdd4acfa
#
_cell.length_a   1.000
_cell.length_b   1.000
_cell.length_c   1.000
_cell.angle_alpha   90.00
_cell.angle_beta   90.00
_cell.angle_gamma   90.00
#
_symmetry.space_group_name_H-M   'P 1'
#
loop_
_entity.id
_entity.type
_entity.pdbx_description
1 polymer ?
#
loop_
_entity_poly.entity_id
_entity_poly.type
_entity_poly.pdbx_seq_one_letter_code
_entity_poly.pdbx_strand_id
1 'polypeptide(L)'
;HHITASHPEGLGAKLVMKEALQDAGLNTSDIDYINVHGTSTHVGDISEAKAIKDLFGEHAYKLNISSTKSMTGHLLGAAGAVEAMVCVLSVKNDIVPPTINHAEGDDDPELDYNMNFTFNTAQKREVRAALSNTFGFGGHNACVVFKKYAE
;
A
#
# COMPACT_ATOMS: atom_id res chain seq x y z
N HIS A 1 6.32 18.77 -3.69
CA HIS A 1 6.82 19.09 -2.35
C HIS A 1 8.34 19.14 -2.34
N HIS A 2 9.00 18.02 -2.55
CA HIS A 2 10.46 17.88 -2.59
C HIS A 2 10.86 16.93 -3.71
N ILE A 3 12.09 17.09 -4.26
CA ILE A 3 12.49 16.32 -5.44
C ILE A 3 12.71 14.82 -5.13
N THR A 4 13.06 14.49 -3.88
CA THR A 4 13.37 13.10 -3.45
C THR A 4 12.59 12.64 -2.22
N ALA A 5 11.63 13.43 -1.71
CA ALA A 5 10.88 13.09 -0.52
C ALA A 5 9.38 13.34 -0.70
N SER A 6 8.57 12.47 -0.11
CA SER A 6 7.12 12.62 -0.03
C SER A 6 6.72 13.83 0.82
N HIS A 7 5.52 14.35 0.62
CA HIS A 7 4.95 15.35 1.53
C HIS A 7 4.74 14.71 2.91
N PRO A 8 5.19 15.31 4.02
CA PRO A 8 5.12 14.69 5.35
C PRO A 8 3.72 14.23 5.75
N GLU A 9 2.70 14.98 5.36
CA GLU A 9 1.29 14.64 5.61
C GLU A 9 0.68 13.74 4.53
N GLY A 10 1.47 13.12 3.66
CA GLY A 10 1.01 12.17 2.67
C GLY A 10 0.09 12.71 1.58
N LEU A 11 0.06 14.03 1.35
CA LEU A 11 -0.90 14.64 0.42
C LEU A 11 -0.85 14.02 -0.97
N GLY A 12 0.34 13.82 -1.55
CA GLY A 12 0.50 13.23 -2.87
C GLY A 12 0.02 11.77 -2.94
N ALA A 13 0.34 10.98 -1.92
CA ALA A 13 -0.12 9.61 -1.80
C ALA A 13 -1.65 9.52 -1.67
N LYS A 14 -2.24 10.39 -0.84
CA LYS A 14 -3.70 10.48 -0.67
C LYS A 14 -4.40 10.84 -1.98
N LEU A 15 -3.89 11.83 -2.70
CA LEU A 15 -4.49 12.26 -3.96
C LEU A 15 -4.44 11.18 -5.04
N VAL A 16 -3.30 10.52 -5.24
CA VAL A 16 -3.17 9.50 -6.27
C VAL A 16 -4.04 8.27 -5.98
N MET A 17 -4.15 7.84 -4.72
CA MET A 17 -5.08 6.77 -4.33
C MET A 17 -6.55 7.17 -4.57
N LYS A 18 -6.91 8.41 -4.22
CA LYS A 18 -8.26 8.94 -4.45
C LYS A 18 -8.62 8.95 -5.93
N GLU A 19 -7.72 9.45 -6.79
CA GLU A 19 -7.93 9.47 -8.25
C GLU A 19 -8.06 8.05 -8.82
N ALA A 20 -7.23 7.10 -8.38
CA ALA A 20 -7.31 5.71 -8.81
C ALA A 20 -8.65 5.04 -8.42
N LEU A 21 -9.17 5.33 -7.22
CA LEU A 21 -10.48 4.85 -6.80
C LEU A 21 -11.61 5.45 -7.64
N GLN A 22 -11.55 6.74 -7.94
CA GLN A 22 -12.54 7.42 -8.79
C GLN A 22 -12.54 6.85 -10.21
N ASP A 23 -11.36 6.66 -10.81
CA ASP A 23 -11.20 6.06 -12.14
C ASP A 23 -11.74 4.61 -12.18
N ALA A 24 -11.51 3.84 -11.12
CA ALA A 24 -12.02 2.47 -10.98
C ALA A 24 -13.53 2.40 -10.68
N GLY A 25 -14.18 3.50 -10.32
CA GLY A 25 -15.57 3.51 -9.87
C GLY A 25 -15.77 2.75 -8.56
N LEU A 26 -14.78 2.77 -7.66
CA LEU A 26 -14.79 2.05 -6.39
C LEU A 26 -14.81 3.01 -5.21
N ASN A 27 -15.37 2.55 -4.09
CA ASN A 27 -15.30 3.21 -2.80
C ASN A 27 -14.09 2.70 -2.01
N THR A 28 -13.68 3.44 -0.99
CA THR A 28 -12.63 3.00 -0.06
C THR A 28 -12.94 1.66 0.59
N SER A 29 -14.22 1.40 0.89
CA SER A 29 -14.71 0.14 1.50
C SER A 29 -14.58 -1.10 0.60
N ASP A 30 -14.30 -0.93 -0.68
CA ASP A 30 -14.16 -2.04 -1.64
C ASP A 30 -12.73 -2.59 -1.66
N ILE A 31 -11.76 -1.85 -1.11
CA ILE A 31 -10.36 -2.25 -1.08
C ILE A 31 -10.07 -3.09 0.16
N ASP A 32 -9.49 -4.27 -0.06
CA ASP A 32 -9.12 -5.21 1.00
C ASP A 32 -7.60 -5.30 1.21
N TYR A 33 -6.80 -4.86 0.24
CA TYR A 33 -5.36 -4.90 0.29
C TYR A 33 -4.71 -3.68 -0.37
N ILE A 34 -3.69 -3.13 0.29
CA ILE A 34 -2.81 -2.10 -0.27
C ILE A 34 -1.37 -2.61 -0.26
N ASN A 35 -0.78 -2.77 -1.45
CA ASN A 35 0.66 -2.93 -1.62
C ASN A 35 1.28 -1.54 -1.66
N VAL A 36 1.94 -1.17 -0.57
CA VAL A 36 2.48 0.18 -0.39
C VAL A 36 3.80 0.38 -1.13
N HIS A 37 4.14 1.63 -1.40
CA HIS A 37 5.49 1.97 -1.86
C HIS A 37 6.53 1.55 -0.81
N GLY A 38 6.32 1.87 0.45
CA GLY A 38 6.95 1.28 1.63
C GLY A 38 8.42 0.91 1.46
N THR A 39 9.30 1.92 1.32
CA THR A 39 10.73 1.73 1.06
C THR A 39 11.59 1.59 2.31
N SER A 40 10.97 1.52 3.49
CA SER A 40 11.65 1.52 4.79
C SER A 40 12.45 2.81 5.05
N THR A 41 11.90 3.93 4.57
CA THR A 41 12.39 5.27 4.93
C THR A 41 11.40 5.91 5.88
N HIS A 42 11.89 6.44 7.03
CA HIS A 42 11.05 6.98 8.10
C HIS A 42 9.96 7.95 7.57
N VAL A 43 10.35 9.03 6.89
CA VAL A 43 9.37 10.00 6.36
C VAL A 43 8.45 9.37 5.31
N GLY A 44 8.97 8.50 4.46
CA GLY A 44 8.19 7.84 3.40
C GLY A 44 7.08 6.97 3.97
N ASP A 45 7.42 6.08 4.87
CA ASP A 45 6.49 5.10 5.44
C ASP A 45 5.43 5.77 6.31
N ILE A 46 5.81 6.75 7.15
CA ILE A 46 4.87 7.53 7.97
C ILE A 46 3.92 8.32 7.09
N SER A 47 4.41 9.01 6.06
CA SER A 47 3.58 9.83 5.19
C SER A 47 2.57 8.97 4.41
N GLU A 48 2.96 7.78 3.97
CA GLU A 48 2.07 6.85 3.27
C GLU A 48 1.02 6.25 4.21
N ALA A 49 1.41 5.85 5.43
CA ALA A 49 0.48 5.36 6.46
C ALA A 49 -0.55 6.43 6.86
N LYS A 50 -0.13 7.69 7.04
CA LYS A 50 -1.03 8.83 7.27
C LYS A 50 -2.00 9.01 6.11
N ALA A 51 -1.53 8.95 4.87
CA ALA A 51 -2.37 9.09 3.68
C ALA A 51 -3.44 8.00 3.60
N ILE A 52 -3.07 6.75 3.92
CA ILE A 52 -4.01 5.62 3.98
C ILE A 52 -5.06 5.87 5.06
N LYS A 53 -4.64 6.19 6.28
CA LYS A 53 -5.55 6.47 7.39
C LYS A 53 -6.53 7.61 7.06
N ASP A 54 -6.03 8.69 6.50
CA ASP A 54 -6.80 9.87 6.13
C ASP A 54 -7.81 9.64 5.00
N LEU A 55 -7.47 8.78 4.03
CA LEU A 55 -8.34 8.49 2.89
C LEU A 55 -9.38 7.42 3.24
N PHE A 56 -8.97 6.36 3.93
CA PHE A 56 -9.80 5.19 4.20
C PHE A 56 -10.57 5.30 5.52
N GLY A 57 -10.20 6.22 6.42
CA GLY A 57 -10.86 6.41 7.71
C GLY A 57 -10.91 5.11 8.52
N GLU A 58 -12.08 4.76 9.06
CA GLU A 58 -12.28 3.52 9.83
C GLU A 58 -12.02 2.24 9.01
N HIS A 59 -12.09 2.32 7.68
CA HIS A 59 -11.80 1.16 6.83
C HIS A 59 -10.30 0.83 6.78
N ALA A 60 -9.40 1.78 7.08
CA ALA A 60 -7.97 1.54 7.18
C ALA A 60 -7.61 0.41 8.17
N TYR A 61 -8.44 0.21 9.21
CA TYR A 61 -8.28 -0.86 10.20
C TYR A 61 -8.85 -2.22 9.77
N LYS A 62 -9.52 -2.29 8.62
CA LYS A 62 -10.17 -3.50 8.11
C LYS A 62 -9.47 -4.10 6.90
N LEU A 63 -8.60 -3.36 6.26
CA LEU A 63 -7.80 -3.81 5.12
C LEU A 63 -6.40 -4.26 5.57
N ASN A 64 -5.73 -5.00 4.70
CA ASN A 64 -4.33 -5.35 4.88
C ASN A 64 -3.41 -4.38 4.14
N ILE A 65 -2.26 -4.11 4.73
CA ILE A 65 -1.19 -3.33 4.15
C ILE A 65 0.06 -4.19 4.14
N SER A 66 0.83 -4.21 3.06
CA SER A 66 2.18 -4.77 3.09
C SER A 66 3.11 -4.13 2.07
N SER A 67 4.41 -4.12 2.38
CA SER A 67 5.47 -3.80 1.44
C SER A 67 6.19 -5.07 1.02
N THR A 68 5.96 -5.53 -0.20
CA THR A 68 6.67 -6.68 -0.76
C THR A 68 8.12 -6.39 -1.12
N LYS A 69 8.53 -5.12 -1.06
CA LYS A 69 9.96 -4.73 -1.15
C LYS A 69 10.80 -5.34 -0.03
N SER A 70 10.18 -5.70 1.10
CA SER A 70 10.85 -6.47 2.15
C SER A 70 11.39 -7.83 1.66
N MET A 71 10.79 -8.41 0.62
CA MET A 71 11.19 -9.70 0.01
C MET A 71 11.98 -9.51 -1.29
N THR A 72 11.58 -8.55 -2.14
CA THR A 72 12.14 -8.40 -3.49
C THR A 72 13.24 -7.35 -3.58
N GLY A 73 13.37 -6.48 -2.58
CA GLY A 73 14.12 -5.24 -2.70
C GLY A 73 13.40 -4.20 -3.56
N HIS A 74 13.98 -3.02 -3.65
CA HIS A 74 13.46 -1.95 -4.49
C HIS A 74 14.00 -2.08 -5.93
N LEU A 75 13.16 -2.55 -6.84
CA LEU A 75 13.53 -2.84 -8.24
C LEU A 75 13.47 -1.61 -9.17
N LEU A 76 13.44 -0.41 -8.59
CA LEU A 76 13.40 0.86 -9.34
C LEU A 76 12.26 0.88 -10.38
N GLY A 77 12.57 1.03 -11.66
CA GLY A 77 11.57 1.07 -12.74
C GLY A 77 10.72 -0.20 -12.88
N ALA A 78 11.20 -1.36 -12.40
CA ALA A 78 10.45 -2.61 -12.41
C ALA A 78 9.58 -2.82 -11.16
N ALA A 79 9.78 -2.04 -10.09
CA ALA A 79 9.10 -2.24 -8.82
C ALA A 79 7.58 -2.24 -8.98
N GLY A 80 7.02 -1.21 -9.63
CA GLY A 80 5.57 -1.10 -9.82
C GLY A 80 4.95 -2.25 -10.60
N ALA A 81 5.67 -2.79 -11.60
CA ALA A 81 5.19 -3.94 -12.38
C ALA A 81 5.14 -5.24 -11.53
N VAL A 82 6.18 -5.48 -10.73
CA VAL A 82 6.21 -6.64 -9.81
C VAL A 82 5.12 -6.53 -8.75
N GLU A 83 4.95 -5.36 -8.17
CA GLU A 83 3.93 -5.09 -7.14
C GLU A 83 2.51 -5.17 -7.71
N ALA A 84 2.31 -4.76 -8.96
CA ALA A 84 1.04 -4.98 -9.68
C ALA A 84 0.72 -6.47 -9.84
N MET A 85 1.70 -7.30 -10.22
CA MET A 85 1.54 -8.76 -10.29
C MET A 85 1.18 -9.35 -8.91
N VAL A 86 1.78 -8.86 -7.84
CA VAL A 86 1.45 -9.26 -6.46
C VAL A 86 -0.02 -8.96 -6.16
N CYS A 87 -0.51 -7.75 -6.49
CA CYS A 87 -1.91 -7.40 -6.29
C CYS A 87 -2.86 -8.31 -7.10
N VAL A 88 -2.56 -8.60 -8.37
CA VAL A 88 -3.33 -9.53 -9.20
C VAL A 88 -3.39 -10.92 -8.57
N LEU A 89 -2.25 -11.43 -8.10
CA LEU A 89 -2.18 -12.75 -7.46
C LEU A 89 -2.92 -12.77 -6.12
N SER A 90 -2.87 -11.68 -5.36
CA SER A 90 -3.60 -11.55 -4.08
C SER A 90 -5.12 -11.59 -4.31
N VAL A 91 -5.61 -10.84 -5.30
CA VAL A 91 -7.03 -10.84 -5.69
C VAL A 91 -7.46 -12.22 -6.19
N LYS A 92 -6.61 -12.90 -6.99
CA LYS A 92 -6.92 -14.22 -7.56
C LYS A 92 -6.98 -15.32 -6.51
N ASN A 93 -6.08 -15.29 -5.50
CA ASN A 93 -5.87 -16.41 -4.58
C ASN A 93 -6.39 -16.14 -3.17
N ASP A 94 -6.95 -14.97 -2.89
CA ASP A 94 -7.44 -14.56 -1.57
C ASP A 94 -6.38 -14.69 -0.48
N ILE A 95 -5.17 -14.18 -0.77
CA ILE A 95 -4.03 -14.18 0.14
C ILE A 95 -3.26 -12.86 0.03
N VAL A 96 -2.92 -12.28 1.16
CA VAL A 96 -2.08 -11.08 1.25
C VAL A 96 -0.67 -11.48 1.65
N PRO A 97 0.36 -11.13 0.86
CA PRO A 97 1.76 -11.41 1.21
C PRO A 97 2.21 -10.49 2.36
N PRO A 98 3.18 -10.92 3.17
CA PRO A 98 3.62 -10.15 4.32
C PRO A 98 4.65 -9.06 3.97
N THR A 99 4.79 -8.12 4.90
CA THR A 99 6.04 -7.38 5.12
C THR A 99 6.90 -8.22 6.03
N ILE A 100 8.02 -8.77 5.54
CA ILE A 100 8.94 -9.61 6.34
C ILE A 100 10.02 -8.77 7.03
N ASN A 101 10.77 -9.43 7.93
CA ASN A 101 11.89 -8.86 8.69
C ASN A 101 11.49 -7.82 9.75
N HIS A 102 10.24 -7.76 10.16
CA HIS A 102 9.85 -6.97 11.31
C HIS A 102 10.17 -7.73 12.61
N ALA A 103 10.94 -7.13 13.50
CA ALA A 103 11.36 -7.71 14.77
C ALA A 103 10.79 -6.94 15.96
N GLU A 104 10.87 -7.55 17.15
CA GLU A 104 10.51 -6.90 18.40
C GLU A 104 11.38 -5.65 18.61
N GLY A 105 10.75 -4.51 18.85
CA GLY A 105 11.43 -3.23 19.04
C GLY A 105 11.62 -2.40 17.75
N ASP A 106 11.19 -2.90 16.60
CA ASP A 106 11.23 -2.15 15.34
C ASP A 106 10.06 -1.14 15.18
N ASP A 107 9.15 -1.12 16.15
CA ASP A 107 7.97 -0.26 16.10
C ASP A 107 8.33 1.22 16.10
N ASP A 108 7.84 1.93 15.09
CA ASP A 108 7.95 3.39 15.00
C ASP A 108 6.78 4.03 15.75
N PRO A 109 7.04 4.90 16.76
CA PRO A 109 5.98 5.50 17.58
C PRO A 109 5.03 6.43 16.80
N GLU A 110 5.37 6.81 15.58
CA GLU A 110 4.51 7.63 14.71
C GLU A 110 3.55 6.79 13.86
N LEU A 111 3.69 5.45 13.84
CA LEU A 111 2.80 4.54 13.14
C LEU A 111 1.67 4.02 14.04
N ASP A 112 0.48 3.88 13.45
CA ASP A 112 -0.69 3.31 14.15
C ASP A 112 -0.77 1.80 13.89
N TYR A 113 -0.24 0.99 14.80
CA TYR A 113 -0.21 -0.48 14.72
C TYR A 113 -1.58 -1.15 14.96
N ASN A 114 -2.66 -0.40 15.12
CA ASN A 114 -4.00 -0.95 14.98
C ASN A 114 -4.35 -1.21 13.50
N MET A 115 -3.64 -0.58 12.56
CA MET A 115 -3.69 -0.96 11.15
C MET A 115 -2.94 -2.28 10.94
N ASN A 116 -3.44 -3.13 10.03
CA ASN A 116 -2.84 -4.45 9.77
C ASN A 116 -1.73 -4.36 8.71
N PHE A 117 -0.50 -4.16 9.15
CA PHE A 117 0.69 -4.13 8.27
C PHE A 117 1.14 -5.52 7.79
N THR A 118 0.41 -6.56 8.11
CA THR A 118 0.65 -7.95 7.65
C THR A 118 2.09 -8.40 7.89
N PHE A 119 2.60 -8.22 9.11
CA PHE A 119 4.00 -8.52 9.41
C PHE A 119 4.30 -10.02 9.38
N ASN A 120 5.43 -10.36 8.79
CA ASN A 120 6.14 -11.64 8.80
C ASN A 120 5.38 -12.85 8.26
N THR A 121 4.06 -12.87 8.27
CA THR A 121 3.26 -14.03 7.87
C THR A 121 2.14 -13.61 6.92
N ALA A 122 2.03 -14.31 5.79
CA ALA A 122 0.94 -14.10 4.84
C ALA A 122 -0.42 -14.39 5.48
N GLN A 123 -1.42 -13.60 5.12
CA GLN A 123 -2.77 -13.72 5.68
C GLN A 123 -3.77 -14.11 4.59
N LYS A 124 -4.50 -15.20 4.83
CA LYS A 124 -5.64 -15.59 3.99
C LYS A 124 -6.85 -14.74 4.37
N ARG A 125 -7.43 -14.11 3.37
CA ARG A 125 -8.70 -13.38 3.48
C ARG A 125 -9.27 -13.18 2.09
N GLU A 126 -10.55 -12.92 1.98
CA GLU A 126 -11.11 -12.45 0.72
C GLU A 126 -10.47 -11.12 0.32
N VAL A 127 -9.98 -11.04 -0.92
CA VAL A 127 -9.41 -9.82 -1.53
C VAL A 127 -10.24 -9.49 -2.76
N ARG A 128 -11.27 -8.68 -2.58
CA ARG A 128 -12.18 -8.24 -3.66
C ARG A 128 -11.47 -7.27 -4.60
N ALA A 129 -10.71 -6.35 -4.03
CA ALA A 129 -9.85 -5.44 -4.78
C ALA A 129 -8.56 -5.12 -4.00
N ALA A 130 -7.50 -4.90 -4.74
CA ALA A 130 -6.19 -4.51 -4.23
C ALA A 130 -5.68 -3.27 -4.95
N LEU A 131 -4.91 -2.44 -4.23
CA LEU A 131 -4.33 -1.20 -4.70
C LEU A 131 -2.81 -1.27 -4.56
N SER A 132 -2.07 -0.80 -5.57
CA SER A 132 -0.61 -0.71 -5.54
C SER A 132 -0.16 0.72 -5.73
N ASN A 133 0.66 1.21 -4.80
CA ASN A 133 1.24 2.54 -4.83
C ASN A 133 2.71 2.51 -5.28
N THR A 134 3.08 3.46 -6.12
CA THR A 134 4.47 3.70 -6.53
C THR A 134 4.75 5.18 -6.52
N PHE A 135 5.78 5.60 -5.77
CA PHE A 135 6.20 7.00 -5.66
C PHE A 135 7.62 7.13 -6.20
N GLY A 136 7.82 8.05 -7.15
CA GLY A 136 9.09 8.28 -7.79
C GLY A 136 9.67 9.66 -7.48
N PHE A 137 10.99 9.78 -7.60
CA PHE A 137 11.66 11.08 -7.50
C PHE A 137 11.11 12.07 -8.52
N GLY A 138 11.10 13.35 -8.16
CA GLY A 138 10.47 14.40 -8.95
C GLY A 138 8.98 14.60 -8.65
N GLY A 139 8.43 13.85 -7.68
CA GLY A 139 7.01 13.94 -7.27
C GLY A 139 6.05 13.16 -8.15
N HIS A 140 6.56 12.17 -8.89
CA HIS A 140 5.75 11.27 -9.68
C HIS A 140 5.10 10.21 -8.77
N ASN A 141 3.79 10.28 -8.63
CA ASN A 141 3.01 9.31 -7.88
C ASN A 141 2.08 8.56 -8.84
N ALA A 142 2.06 7.25 -8.74
CA ALA A 142 1.16 6.39 -9.49
C ALA A 142 0.48 5.40 -8.55
N CYS A 143 -0.79 5.11 -8.85
CA CYS A 143 -1.58 4.11 -8.14
C CYS A 143 -2.39 3.33 -9.14
N VAL A 144 -2.42 2.01 -9.00
CA VAL A 144 -3.24 1.12 -9.83
C VAL A 144 -4.12 0.24 -8.96
N VAL A 145 -5.33 -0.03 -9.44
CA VAL A 145 -6.32 -0.85 -8.73
C VAL A 145 -6.63 -2.09 -9.56
N PHE A 146 -6.67 -3.23 -8.90
CA PHE A 146 -7.07 -4.52 -9.45
C PHE A 146 -8.26 -5.06 -8.66
N LYS A 147 -9.28 -5.57 -9.33
CA LYS A 147 -10.43 -6.20 -8.69
C LYS A 147 -10.73 -7.56 -9.27
N LYS A 148 -11.46 -8.40 -8.52
CA LYS A 148 -11.98 -9.67 -9.03
C LYS A 148 -12.80 -9.40 -10.28
N TYR A 149 -12.55 -10.21 -11.30
CA TYR A 149 -13.37 -10.22 -12.50
C TYR A 149 -14.74 -10.84 -12.15
N ALA A 150 -15.80 -10.14 -12.52
CA ALA A 150 -17.16 -10.65 -12.50
C ALA A 150 -17.61 -10.84 -13.96
N GLU A 151 -18.07 -12.03 -14.28
CA GLU A 151 -18.68 -12.32 -15.59
C GLU A 151 -20.06 -11.64 -15.71
#